data_f7ed335a29c9893398bfcf3c2ebe85c3
#
_entry.id   f7ed335a29c9893398bfcf3c2ebe85c3
#
_cell.length_a   1.000
_cell.length_b   1.000
_cell.length_c   1.000
_cell.angle_alpha   90.00
_cell.angle_beta   90.00
_cell.angle_gamma   90.00
#
_symmetry.space_group_name_H-M   'P 1'
#
loop_
_entity.id
_entity.type
_entity.pdbx_description
1 polymer ?
#
loop_
_entity_poly.entity_id
_entity_poly.type
_entity_poly.pdbx_seq_one_letter_code
_entity_poly.pdbx_strand_id
1 'polypeptide(L)'
;MFCDQCGAQLQMGQAHCAQCGKKIHGPLEYGRNRVREHVRLLGILWMAYSALHVVAGVVVLLISKLVVVRLLEAPGGPPPEVMIWLRPLISMVGWLILAKAAIGFVSGWGLLQHEDWARVVALVIGFLALLSVPVGTALGIYTLWVLLPAKSEDEYRALAAAA
;
A
#
# COMPACT_ATOMS: atom_id res chain seq x y z
N MET A 1 -30.77 -15.67 15.91
CA MET A 1 -30.77 -14.90 14.64
C MET A 1 -32.05 -15.19 13.89
N PHE A 2 -32.56 -14.23 13.12
CA PHE A 2 -33.77 -14.44 12.30
C PHE A 2 -33.41 -14.28 10.82
N CYS A 3 -34.06 -15.02 9.96
CA CYS A 3 -33.89 -14.91 8.52
C CYS A 3 -34.51 -13.60 8.02
N ASP A 4 -33.72 -12.80 7.31
CA ASP A 4 -34.13 -11.49 6.75
C ASP A 4 -35.16 -11.60 5.62
N GLN A 5 -35.40 -12.81 5.09
CA GLN A 5 -36.36 -13.04 4.01
C GLN A 5 -37.69 -13.62 4.48
N CYS A 6 -37.68 -14.54 5.44
CA CYS A 6 -38.91 -15.23 5.88
C CYS A 6 -39.20 -15.11 7.41
N GLY A 7 -38.32 -14.43 8.17
CA GLY A 7 -38.47 -14.27 9.63
C GLY A 7 -38.25 -15.54 10.46
N ALA A 8 -37.90 -16.67 9.87
CA ALA A 8 -37.67 -17.92 10.58
C ALA A 8 -36.46 -17.82 11.52
N GLN A 9 -36.54 -18.47 12.68
CA GLN A 9 -35.44 -18.53 13.66
C GLN A 9 -34.31 -19.40 13.12
N LEU A 10 -33.11 -18.87 13.07
CA LEU A 10 -31.89 -19.52 12.58
C LEU A 10 -31.04 -20.03 13.73
N GLN A 11 -30.54 -21.25 13.63
CA GLN A 11 -29.55 -21.80 14.54
C GLN A 11 -28.15 -21.35 14.15
N MET A 12 -27.23 -21.21 15.12
CA MET A 12 -25.86 -20.89 14.84
C MET A 12 -25.18 -21.97 13.99
N GLY A 13 -24.58 -21.55 12.87
CA GLY A 13 -23.87 -22.46 11.96
C GLY A 13 -24.68 -23.00 10.78
N GLN A 14 -25.96 -22.65 10.61
CA GLN A 14 -26.73 -23.02 9.44
C GLN A 14 -26.28 -22.24 8.20
N ALA A 15 -25.89 -22.96 7.13
CA ALA A 15 -25.51 -22.36 5.86
C ALA A 15 -26.72 -21.91 5.01
N HIS A 16 -27.90 -22.51 5.23
CA HIS A 16 -29.13 -22.22 4.50
C HIS A 16 -30.32 -22.18 5.46
N CYS A 17 -31.27 -21.28 5.19
CA CYS A 17 -32.51 -21.23 5.94
C CYS A 17 -33.35 -22.48 5.62
N ALA A 18 -33.76 -23.24 6.66
CA ALA A 18 -34.55 -24.45 6.47
C ALA A 18 -35.96 -24.17 5.89
N GLN A 19 -36.46 -22.94 6.00
CA GLN A 19 -37.82 -22.59 5.61
C GLN A 19 -37.90 -21.96 4.20
N CYS A 20 -36.92 -21.12 3.81
CA CYS A 20 -36.94 -20.46 2.48
C CYS A 20 -35.77 -20.83 1.58
N GLY A 21 -34.82 -21.68 2.03
CA GLY A 21 -33.67 -22.10 1.24
C GLY A 21 -32.60 -21.02 1.04
N LYS A 22 -32.80 -19.78 1.53
CA LYS A 22 -31.85 -18.70 1.33
C LYS A 22 -30.52 -19.04 1.99
N LYS A 23 -29.44 -18.80 1.27
CA LYS A 23 -28.07 -18.91 1.81
C LYS A 23 -27.87 -17.86 2.89
N ILE A 24 -27.49 -18.31 4.09
CA ILE A 24 -27.26 -17.45 5.25
C ILE A 24 -25.79 -17.06 5.23
N HIS A 25 -25.52 -15.79 4.94
CA HIS A 25 -24.18 -15.24 5.11
C HIS A 25 -23.94 -15.01 6.58
N GLY A 26 -23.13 -15.86 7.20
CA GLY A 26 -22.70 -15.65 8.59
C GLY A 26 -21.87 -14.37 8.73
N PRO A 27 -21.79 -13.77 9.95
CA PRO A 27 -21.00 -12.56 10.20
C PRO A 27 -19.51 -12.72 9.82
N LEU A 28 -18.99 -13.96 9.82
CA LEU A 28 -17.62 -14.27 9.41
C LEU A 28 -17.43 -14.20 7.88
N GLU A 29 -18.47 -14.55 7.11
CA GLU A 29 -18.40 -14.51 5.63
C GLU A 29 -18.48 -13.06 5.11
N TYR A 30 -19.25 -12.21 5.78
CA TYR A 30 -19.32 -10.78 5.46
C TYR A 30 -17.99 -10.05 5.76
N GLY A 31 -17.35 -10.35 6.90
CA GLY A 31 -16.03 -9.81 7.23
C GLY A 31 -14.94 -10.22 6.26
N ARG A 32 -14.87 -11.52 5.93
CA ARG A 32 -13.88 -12.09 5.01
C ARG A 32 -13.92 -11.46 3.61
N ASN A 33 -15.09 -11.19 3.07
CA ASN A 33 -15.23 -10.53 1.78
C ASN A 33 -14.74 -9.06 1.84
N ARG A 34 -15.02 -8.38 2.94
CA ARG A 34 -14.59 -7.00 3.14
C ARG A 34 -13.08 -6.86 3.18
N VAL A 35 -12.38 -7.67 3.98
CA VAL A 35 -10.91 -7.61 4.08
C VAL A 35 -10.27 -7.93 2.73
N ARG A 36 -10.74 -8.96 2.04
CA ARG A 36 -10.23 -9.34 0.72
C ARG A 36 -10.34 -8.21 -0.32
N GLU A 37 -11.46 -7.52 -0.36
CA GLU A 37 -11.66 -6.38 -1.28
C GLU A 37 -10.74 -5.20 -0.93
N HIS A 38 -10.66 -4.83 0.34
CA HIS A 38 -9.82 -3.72 0.78
C HIS A 38 -8.33 -4.01 0.63
N VAL A 39 -7.87 -5.23 0.90
CA VAL A 39 -6.47 -5.64 0.70
C VAL A 39 -6.08 -5.58 -0.77
N ARG A 40 -6.95 -6.02 -1.66
CA ARG A 40 -6.72 -5.92 -3.12
C ARG A 40 -6.63 -4.46 -3.58
N LEU A 41 -7.57 -3.62 -3.16
CA LEU A 41 -7.54 -2.17 -3.45
C LEU A 41 -6.26 -1.52 -2.90
N LEU A 42 -5.88 -1.88 -1.68
CA LEU A 42 -4.67 -1.39 -1.04
C LEU A 42 -3.41 -1.77 -1.83
N GLY A 43 -3.31 -3.02 -2.29
CA GLY A 43 -2.20 -3.47 -3.14
C GLY A 43 -2.10 -2.67 -4.44
N ILE A 44 -3.24 -2.44 -5.12
CA ILE A 44 -3.28 -1.62 -6.34
C ILE A 44 -2.86 -0.17 -6.06
N LEU A 45 -3.36 0.42 -4.97
CA LEU A 45 -3.01 1.79 -4.58
C LEU A 45 -1.51 1.93 -4.26
N TRP A 46 -0.92 0.95 -3.55
CA TRP A 46 0.53 0.93 -3.30
C TRP A 46 1.34 0.81 -4.58
N MET A 47 0.91 -0.02 -5.54
CA MET A 47 1.59 -0.12 -6.85
C MET A 47 1.49 1.18 -7.63
N ALA A 48 0.32 1.81 -7.69
CA ALA A 48 0.13 3.10 -8.37
C ALA A 48 0.97 4.21 -7.73
N TYR A 49 0.95 4.30 -6.40
CA TYR A 49 1.76 5.25 -5.64
C TYR A 49 3.26 5.05 -5.87
N SER A 50 3.71 3.80 -5.90
CA SER A 50 5.11 3.45 -6.19
C SER A 50 5.51 3.80 -7.62
N ALA A 51 4.64 3.58 -8.60
CA ALA A 51 4.87 3.96 -9.99
C ALA A 51 5.08 5.49 -10.13
N LEU A 52 4.28 6.29 -9.43
CA LEU A 52 4.49 7.75 -9.38
C LEU A 52 5.84 8.11 -8.77
N HIS A 53 6.28 7.42 -7.72
CA HIS A 53 7.59 7.65 -7.11
C HIS A 53 8.75 7.22 -8.01
N VAL A 54 8.59 6.16 -8.81
CA VAL A 54 9.58 5.80 -9.84
C VAL A 54 9.75 6.94 -10.83
N VAL A 55 8.66 7.47 -11.36
CA VAL A 55 8.69 8.62 -12.28
C VAL A 55 9.35 9.82 -11.62
N ALA A 56 8.95 10.17 -10.39
CA ALA A 56 9.53 11.28 -9.66
C ALA A 56 11.05 11.09 -9.41
N GLY A 57 11.48 9.90 -9.00
CA GLY A 57 12.89 9.59 -8.76
C GLY A 57 13.73 9.69 -10.04
N VAL A 58 13.22 9.17 -11.15
CA VAL A 58 13.89 9.28 -12.47
C VAL A 58 13.99 10.75 -12.90
N VAL A 59 12.91 11.52 -12.76
CA VAL A 59 12.89 12.95 -13.09
C VAL A 59 13.91 13.72 -12.25
N VAL A 60 13.98 13.47 -10.94
CA VAL A 60 14.97 14.08 -10.04
C VAL A 60 16.40 13.77 -10.48
N LEU A 61 16.69 12.51 -10.86
CA LEU A 61 18.01 12.11 -11.34
C LEU A 61 18.36 12.77 -12.68
N LEU A 62 17.41 12.88 -13.60
CA LEU A 62 17.60 13.55 -14.89
C LEU A 62 17.84 15.06 -14.71
N ILE A 63 17.00 15.71 -13.90
CA ILE A 63 17.16 17.14 -13.59
C ILE A 63 18.49 17.39 -12.90
N SER A 64 18.88 16.54 -11.94
CA SER A 64 20.19 16.63 -11.29
C SER A 64 21.35 16.67 -12.29
N LYS A 65 21.34 15.79 -13.30
CA LYS A 65 22.36 15.79 -14.34
C LYS A 65 22.32 17.05 -15.21
N LEU A 66 21.12 17.44 -15.68
CA LEU A 66 20.95 18.60 -16.54
C LEU A 66 21.31 19.91 -15.84
N VAL A 67 20.84 20.10 -14.60
CA VAL A 67 21.11 21.31 -13.81
C VAL A 67 22.60 21.43 -13.49
N VAL A 68 23.27 20.34 -13.13
CA VAL A 68 24.73 20.37 -12.90
C VAL A 68 25.48 20.79 -14.14
N VAL A 69 25.14 20.24 -15.31
CA VAL A 69 25.79 20.61 -16.56
C VAL A 69 25.55 22.09 -16.88
N ARG A 70 24.32 22.57 -16.79
CA ARG A 70 23.96 23.97 -17.05
C ARG A 70 24.63 24.97 -16.10
N LEU A 71 24.74 24.62 -14.82
CA LEU A 71 25.39 25.46 -13.83
C LEU A 71 26.92 25.53 -14.01
N LEU A 72 27.52 24.45 -14.51
CA LEU A 72 28.97 24.45 -14.82
C LEU A 72 29.31 25.26 -16.09
N GLU A 73 28.37 25.35 -17.06
CA GLU A 73 28.52 26.12 -18.28
C GLU A 73 28.15 27.60 -18.13
N ALA A 74 27.45 27.98 -17.07
CA ALA A 74 26.98 29.34 -16.88
C ALA A 74 28.10 30.30 -16.42
N PRO A 75 28.26 31.45 -17.07
CA PRO A 75 29.20 32.49 -16.61
C PRO A 75 28.72 33.00 -15.22
N GLY A 76 29.56 32.83 -14.23
CA GLY A 76 29.23 33.18 -12.81
C GLY A 76 28.52 32.05 -12.05
N GLY A 77 28.63 30.81 -12.52
CA GLY A 77 28.09 29.63 -11.81
C GLY A 77 28.69 29.45 -10.41
N PRO A 78 28.06 28.61 -9.58
CA PRO A 78 28.54 28.39 -8.22
C PRO A 78 29.94 27.81 -8.22
N PRO A 79 30.74 28.11 -7.15
CA PRO A 79 32.10 27.63 -7.04
C PRO A 79 32.14 26.10 -7.08
N PRO A 80 33.18 25.51 -7.70
CA PRO A 80 33.29 24.05 -7.90
C PRO A 80 33.22 23.28 -6.58
N GLU A 81 33.65 23.88 -5.48
CA GLU A 81 33.58 23.30 -4.14
C GLU A 81 32.15 22.99 -3.70
N VAL A 82 31.19 23.85 -4.02
CA VAL A 82 29.76 23.64 -3.71
C VAL A 82 29.20 22.48 -4.55
N MET A 83 29.63 22.36 -5.81
CA MET A 83 29.17 21.29 -6.71
C MET A 83 29.66 19.90 -6.30
N ILE A 84 30.83 19.80 -5.66
CA ILE A 84 31.37 18.53 -5.15
C ILE A 84 30.40 17.91 -4.13
N TRP A 85 29.75 18.73 -3.30
CA TRP A 85 28.79 18.25 -2.28
C TRP A 85 27.34 18.20 -2.78
N LEU A 86 26.93 19.15 -3.59
CA LEU A 86 25.55 19.28 -4.06
C LEU A 86 25.15 18.13 -5.00
N ARG A 87 26.01 17.74 -5.91
CA ARG A 87 25.75 16.67 -6.87
C ARG A 87 25.47 15.32 -6.21
N PRO A 88 26.32 14.80 -5.31
CA PRO A 88 26.03 13.52 -4.64
C PRO A 88 24.80 13.60 -3.75
N LEU A 89 24.56 14.76 -3.11
CA LEU A 89 23.38 14.95 -2.26
C LEU A 89 22.07 14.81 -3.06
N ILE A 90 21.93 15.50 -4.20
CA ILE A 90 20.74 15.40 -5.03
C ILE A 90 20.59 13.99 -5.63
N SER A 91 21.69 13.38 -6.04
CA SER A 91 21.68 12.00 -6.55
C SER A 91 21.24 11.02 -5.46
N MET A 92 21.70 11.19 -4.23
CA MET A 92 21.31 10.38 -3.08
C MET A 92 19.79 10.47 -2.83
N VAL A 93 19.21 11.67 -2.89
CA VAL A 93 17.76 11.87 -2.76
C VAL A 93 17.00 11.11 -3.86
N GLY A 94 17.45 11.22 -5.11
CA GLY A 94 16.84 10.49 -6.23
C GLY A 94 16.86 8.96 -6.02
N TRP A 95 18.00 8.42 -5.57
CA TRP A 95 18.13 7.00 -5.26
C TRP A 95 17.26 6.56 -4.06
N LEU A 96 17.14 7.40 -3.03
CA LEU A 96 16.25 7.12 -1.89
C LEU A 96 14.77 7.07 -2.31
N ILE A 97 14.36 7.96 -3.23
CA ILE A 97 13.00 7.94 -3.78
C ILE A 97 12.77 6.63 -4.57
N LEU A 98 13.74 6.19 -5.37
CA LEU A 98 13.64 4.94 -6.12
C LEU A 98 13.63 3.71 -5.20
N ALA A 99 14.47 3.70 -4.17
CA ALA A 99 14.48 2.61 -3.17
C ALA A 99 13.13 2.50 -2.45
N LYS A 100 12.57 3.64 -2.02
CA LYS A 100 11.23 3.71 -1.42
C LYS A 100 10.17 3.19 -2.39
N ALA A 101 10.25 3.56 -3.67
CA ALA A 101 9.33 3.09 -4.70
C ALA A 101 9.43 1.57 -4.91
N ALA A 102 10.64 1.00 -4.92
CA ALA A 102 10.84 -0.44 -5.05
C ALA A 102 10.20 -1.21 -3.88
N ILE A 103 10.43 -0.75 -2.64
CA ILE A 103 9.84 -1.37 -1.44
C ILE A 103 8.31 -1.30 -1.50
N GLY A 104 7.74 -0.15 -1.87
CA GLY A 104 6.30 0.02 -2.01
C GLY A 104 5.70 -0.87 -3.11
N PHE A 105 6.42 -1.05 -4.23
CA PHE A 105 5.98 -1.92 -5.31
C PHE A 105 5.97 -3.39 -4.88
N VAL A 106 7.05 -3.86 -4.25
CA VAL A 106 7.17 -5.23 -3.72
C VAL A 106 6.08 -5.51 -2.67
N SER A 107 5.82 -4.54 -1.78
CA SER A 107 4.75 -4.65 -0.79
C SER A 107 3.36 -4.71 -1.43
N GLY A 108 3.08 -3.85 -2.41
CA GLY A 108 1.81 -3.88 -3.15
C GLY A 108 1.60 -5.21 -3.88
N TRP A 109 2.65 -5.74 -4.51
CA TRP A 109 2.64 -7.06 -5.14
C TRP A 109 2.37 -8.19 -4.15
N GLY A 110 3.10 -8.22 -3.01
CA GLY A 110 2.90 -9.21 -1.96
C GLY A 110 1.49 -9.17 -1.36
N LEU A 111 0.89 -7.98 -1.20
CA LEU A 111 -0.51 -7.84 -0.78
C LEU A 111 -1.49 -8.44 -1.78
N LEU A 112 -1.23 -8.33 -3.09
CA LEU A 112 -2.07 -8.93 -4.13
C LEU A 112 -1.97 -10.45 -4.15
N GLN A 113 -0.81 -11.00 -3.77
CA GLN A 113 -0.58 -12.45 -3.63
C GLN A 113 -0.98 -13.00 -2.25
N HIS A 114 -1.44 -12.14 -1.34
CA HIS A 114 -1.81 -12.48 0.04
C HIS A 114 -0.66 -13.10 0.86
N GLU A 115 0.58 -12.72 0.59
CA GLU A 115 1.76 -13.20 1.31
C GLU A 115 1.79 -12.66 2.75
N ASP A 116 2.07 -13.52 3.73
CA ASP A 116 2.06 -13.16 5.16
C ASP A 116 3.04 -12.03 5.51
N TRP A 117 4.23 -12.03 4.89
CA TRP A 117 5.24 -11.00 5.11
C TRP A 117 4.79 -9.62 4.57
N ALA A 118 3.97 -9.60 3.50
CA ALA A 118 3.54 -8.36 2.87
C ALA A 118 2.70 -7.50 3.80
N ARG A 119 1.92 -8.09 4.69
CA ARG A 119 1.14 -7.38 5.70
C ARG A 119 2.05 -6.57 6.63
N VAL A 120 3.11 -7.20 7.16
CA VAL A 120 4.04 -6.54 8.09
C VAL A 120 4.79 -5.41 7.39
N VAL A 121 5.28 -5.67 6.17
CA VAL A 121 5.98 -4.65 5.36
C VAL A 121 5.03 -3.49 5.04
N ALA A 122 3.79 -3.77 4.63
CA ALA A 122 2.78 -2.73 4.34
C ALA A 122 2.45 -1.86 5.56
N LEU A 123 2.39 -2.44 6.76
CA LEU A 123 2.19 -1.68 7.99
C LEU A 123 3.36 -0.74 8.27
N VAL A 124 4.60 -1.24 8.15
CA VAL A 124 5.81 -0.42 8.38
C VAL A 124 5.91 0.73 7.39
N ILE A 125 5.76 0.45 6.08
CA ILE A 125 5.82 1.50 5.06
C ILE A 125 4.60 2.43 5.11
N GLY A 126 3.42 1.92 5.51
CA GLY A 126 2.23 2.71 5.76
C GLY A 126 2.46 3.73 6.87
N PHE A 127 3.11 3.32 7.96
CA PHE A 127 3.50 4.24 9.03
C PHE A 127 4.49 5.31 8.55
N LEU A 128 5.51 4.91 7.78
CA LEU A 128 6.47 5.85 7.19
C LEU A 128 5.81 6.79 6.16
N ALA A 129 4.79 6.31 5.45
CA ALA A 129 4.05 7.12 4.48
C ALA A 129 3.24 8.24 5.11
N LEU A 130 2.90 8.16 6.40
CA LEU A 130 2.23 9.25 7.14
C LEU A 130 3.02 10.56 7.08
N LEU A 131 4.34 10.49 6.97
CA LEU A 131 5.22 11.66 6.86
C LEU A 131 5.17 12.31 5.47
N SER A 132 4.58 11.66 4.48
CA SER A 132 4.55 12.13 3.08
C SER A 132 3.19 12.77 2.75
N VAL A 133 2.97 14.00 3.21
CA VAL A 133 1.73 14.79 3.02
C VAL A 133 1.60 15.24 1.54
N PRO A 134 0.40 15.21 0.93
CA PRO A 134 -0.88 14.71 1.47
C PRO A 134 -1.20 13.25 1.08
N VAL A 135 -0.71 12.77 -0.06
CA VAL A 135 -1.12 11.47 -0.63
C VAL A 135 -0.60 10.29 0.19
N GLY A 136 0.67 10.35 0.62
CA GLY A 136 1.26 9.32 1.45
C GLY A 136 0.56 9.19 2.80
N THR A 137 0.18 10.31 3.43
CA THR A 137 -0.57 10.33 4.68
C THR A 137 -1.92 9.65 4.53
N ALA A 138 -2.68 9.97 3.48
CA ALA A 138 -3.97 9.34 3.20
C ALA A 138 -3.83 7.82 2.99
N LEU A 139 -2.85 7.41 2.19
CA LEU A 139 -2.57 6.01 1.93
C LEU A 139 -2.09 5.28 3.19
N GLY A 140 -1.25 5.93 4.01
CA GLY A 140 -0.78 5.40 5.28
C GLY A 140 -1.91 5.16 6.27
N ILE A 141 -2.80 6.15 6.46
CA ILE A 141 -3.99 6.02 7.31
C ILE A 141 -4.87 4.87 6.81
N TYR A 142 -5.13 4.81 5.50
CA TYR A 142 -5.93 3.74 4.93
C TYR A 142 -5.31 2.36 5.14
N THR A 143 -3.97 2.24 4.98
CA THR A 143 -3.22 1.00 5.23
C THR A 143 -3.39 0.54 6.67
N LEU A 144 -3.20 1.45 7.64
CA LEU A 144 -3.36 1.15 9.05
C LEU A 144 -4.81 0.76 9.38
N TRP A 145 -5.79 1.48 8.84
CA TRP A 145 -7.21 1.16 9.07
C TRP A 145 -7.62 -0.22 8.55
N VAL A 146 -7.06 -0.65 7.41
CA VAL A 146 -7.36 -1.97 6.81
C VAL A 146 -6.64 -3.09 7.53
N LEU A 147 -5.34 -2.93 7.85
CA LEU A 147 -4.48 -4.02 8.29
C LEU A 147 -4.26 -4.11 9.81
N LEU A 148 -4.48 -3.02 10.56
CA LEU A 148 -4.19 -2.96 12.00
C LEU A 148 -5.20 -3.75 12.88
N PRO A 149 -6.53 -3.81 12.58
CA PRO A 149 -7.47 -4.51 13.44
C PRO A 149 -7.11 -6.00 13.59
N ALA A 150 -7.17 -6.53 14.82
CA ALA A 150 -6.85 -7.94 15.12
C ALA A 150 -7.70 -8.94 14.31
N LYS A 151 -8.99 -8.62 14.06
CA LYS A 151 -9.85 -9.43 13.19
C LYS A 151 -9.34 -9.51 11.74
N SER A 152 -8.69 -8.45 11.24
CA SER A 152 -8.11 -8.42 9.91
C SER A 152 -6.89 -9.33 9.79
N GLU A 153 -6.21 -9.61 10.89
CA GLU A 153 -5.08 -10.56 10.94
C GLU A 153 -5.54 -11.99 10.68
N ASP A 154 -6.55 -12.44 11.42
CA ASP A 154 -7.07 -13.80 11.28
C ASP A 154 -7.68 -14.02 9.88
N GLU A 155 -8.38 -13.00 9.38
CA GLU A 155 -8.97 -13.04 8.03
C GLU A 155 -7.89 -13.03 6.94
N TYR A 156 -6.82 -12.24 7.09
CA TYR A 156 -5.70 -12.20 6.15
C TYR A 156 -4.93 -13.52 6.13
N ARG A 157 -4.63 -14.11 7.30
CA ARG A 157 -3.99 -15.43 7.40
C ARG A 157 -4.84 -16.53 6.77
N ALA A 158 -6.16 -16.46 6.95
CA ALA A 158 -7.07 -17.41 6.31
C ALA A 158 -7.07 -17.27 4.77
N LEU A 159 -6.87 -16.06 4.24
CA LEU A 159 -6.73 -15.81 2.80
C LEU A 159 -5.36 -16.32 2.27
N ALA A 160 -4.28 -16.09 3.02
CA ALA A 160 -2.95 -16.58 2.69
C ALA A 160 -2.88 -18.12 2.67
N ALA A 161 -3.55 -18.78 3.60
CA ALA A 161 -3.62 -20.25 3.65
C ALA A 161 -4.48 -20.87 2.52
N ALA A 162 -5.31 -20.07 1.85
CA ALA A 162 -6.21 -20.52 0.78
C ALA A 162 -5.68 -20.18 -0.64
N ALA A 163 -4.57 -19.44 -0.74
CA ALA A 163 -3.93 -19.05 -2.00
C ALA A 163 -2.88 -20.07 -2.44
#